data_d1477eac2102d43b5531ec3e06a8dd51
#
_entry.id   d1477eac2102d43b5531ec3e06a8dd51
#
_cell.length_a   1.000
_cell.length_b   1.000
_cell.length_c   1.000
_cell.angle_alpha   90.00
_cell.angle_beta   90.00
_cell.angle_gamma   90.00
#
_symmetry.space_group_name_H-M   'P 1'
#
loop_
_entity.id
_entity.type
_entity.pdbx_description
1 polymer ?
#
loop_
_entity_poly.entity_id
_entity_poly.type
_entity_poly.pdbx_seq_one_letter_code
_entity_poly.pdbx_strand_id
1 'polypeptide(L)'
;MAEQASSIFNKQATERLRSPDDLDRYVRVTTPSVWVVLAACVALLAGLLSWGVFGTVSTSVSGTGVVEGGQALCFLPADEVARLHVGDAAYVGGEQLKVADVSDVPLSRQEASEYLSSDYLVASLIEGDWAYKVTFDGDASKLAEGVPLTVSITTERVAPISLILGE
;
A
#
# COMPACT_ATOMS: atom_id res chain seq x y z
N MET A 1 -2.89 -8.33 -82.98
CA MET A 1 -3.25 -8.74 -81.60
C MET A 1 -2.22 -8.19 -80.59
N ALA A 2 -2.19 -6.87 -80.42
CA ALA A 2 -1.23 -6.22 -79.49
C ALA A 2 -1.80 -4.93 -78.85
N GLU A 3 -3.13 -4.85 -78.71
CA GLU A 3 -3.80 -3.61 -78.28
C GLU A 3 -4.68 -3.74 -77.04
N GLN A 4 -4.59 -4.82 -76.30
CA GLN A 4 -5.38 -5.04 -75.10
C GLN A 4 -4.60 -5.17 -73.77
N ALA A 5 -3.28 -4.90 -73.75
CA ALA A 5 -2.48 -4.99 -72.52
C ALA A 5 -2.27 -3.68 -71.78
N SER A 6 -2.78 -2.53 -72.24
CA SER A 6 -2.57 -1.21 -71.63
C SER A 6 -3.74 -0.67 -70.79
N SER A 7 -4.79 -1.46 -70.63
CA SER A 7 -6.00 -1.02 -69.91
C SER A 7 -6.07 -1.43 -68.43
N ILE A 8 -5.07 -2.14 -67.92
CA ILE A 8 -5.12 -2.68 -66.56
C ILE A 8 -4.52 -1.70 -65.51
N PHE A 9 -3.79 -0.69 -65.94
CA PHE A 9 -3.33 0.36 -65.06
C PHE A 9 -4.34 1.51 -65.05
N ASN A 10 -5.17 1.52 -64.03
CA ASN A 10 -6.13 2.59 -63.79
C ASN A 10 -5.37 3.94 -63.67
N LYS A 11 -5.46 4.78 -64.72
CA LYS A 11 -4.87 6.12 -64.79
C LYS A 11 -5.25 6.99 -63.58
N GLN A 12 -6.37 6.72 -62.94
CA GLN A 12 -6.81 7.42 -61.74
C GLN A 12 -5.97 7.03 -60.48
N ALA A 13 -5.33 5.87 -60.46
CA ALA A 13 -4.48 5.46 -59.32
C ALA A 13 -3.11 6.12 -59.40
N THR A 14 -2.57 6.37 -60.61
CA THR A 14 -1.29 7.04 -60.82
C THR A 14 -1.36 8.56 -60.74
N GLU A 15 -2.53 9.16 -61.01
CA GLU A 15 -2.71 10.61 -60.83
C GLU A 15 -2.87 11.01 -59.39
N ARG A 16 -3.37 10.12 -58.51
CA ARG A 16 -3.45 10.36 -57.04
C ARG A 16 -2.10 10.34 -56.34
N LEU A 17 -1.06 9.80 -56.95
CA LEU A 17 0.29 9.74 -56.38
C LEU A 17 1.23 10.87 -56.85
N ARG A 18 0.74 11.80 -57.65
CA ARG A 18 1.57 12.85 -58.28
C ARG A 18 1.37 14.26 -57.73
N SER A 19 0.49 14.45 -56.80
CA SER A 19 0.33 15.77 -56.17
C SER A 19 1.25 15.86 -54.95
N PRO A 20 2.27 16.74 -54.96
CA PRO A 20 3.06 17.04 -53.76
C PRO A 20 2.23 17.55 -52.60
N ASP A 21 1.03 18.06 -52.87
CA ASP A 21 0.06 18.56 -51.87
C ASP A 21 -0.54 17.44 -50.99
N ASP A 22 -0.57 16.18 -51.48
CA ASP A 22 -1.07 15.06 -50.67
C ASP A 22 -0.04 14.61 -49.59
N LEU A 23 1.24 14.84 -49.83
CA LEU A 23 2.27 14.58 -48.84
C LEU A 23 2.26 15.61 -47.68
N ASP A 24 1.88 16.85 -47.99
CA ASP A 24 1.75 17.92 -46.98
C ASP A 24 0.52 17.70 -46.07
N ARG A 25 -0.49 16.96 -46.60
CA ARG A 25 -1.71 16.64 -45.87
C ARG A 25 -1.48 15.53 -44.82
N TYR A 26 -0.52 14.63 -45.06
CA TYR A 26 -0.14 13.59 -44.10
C TYR A 26 0.78 14.13 -42.98
N VAL A 27 1.43 15.27 -43.18
CA VAL A 27 2.34 15.89 -42.19
C VAL A 27 1.60 16.82 -41.22
N ARG A 28 0.35 17.18 -41.47
CA ARG A 28 -0.47 17.90 -40.50
C ARG A 28 -1.05 16.96 -39.42
N VAL A 29 -0.14 16.32 -38.67
CA VAL A 29 -0.50 15.53 -37.47
C VAL A 29 -0.83 16.43 -36.26
N THR A 30 -0.73 17.73 -36.40
CA THR A 30 -1.04 18.67 -35.33
C THR A 30 -2.48 19.17 -35.43
N THR A 31 -3.45 18.28 -35.30
CA THR A 31 -4.83 18.69 -35.01
C THR A 31 -4.86 19.16 -33.54
N PRO A 32 -5.65 20.21 -33.22
CA PRO A 32 -5.76 20.70 -31.83
C PRO A 32 -6.16 19.59 -30.84
N SER A 33 -6.83 18.54 -31.31
CA SER A 33 -7.17 17.38 -30.50
C SER A 33 -5.93 16.55 -30.06
N VAL A 34 -4.88 16.47 -30.89
CA VAL A 34 -3.63 15.76 -30.53
C VAL A 34 -2.91 16.50 -29.38
N TRP A 35 -2.90 17.81 -29.40
CA TRP A 35 -2.34 18.62 -28.32
C TRP A 35 -3.10 18.45 -27.00
N VAL A 36 -4.44 18.36 -27.09
CA VAL A 36 -5.27 18.11 -25.89
C VAL A 36 -4.97 16.74 -25.31
N VAL A 37 -4.87 15.70 -26.15
CA VAL A 37 -4.50 14.34 -25.70
C VAL A 37 -3.11 14.32 -25.10
N LEU A 38 -2.14 14.96 -25.76
CA LEU A 38 -0.77 15.04 -25.24
C LEU A 38 -0.72 15.77 -23.88
N ALA A 39 -1.42 16.90 -23.76
CA ALA A 39 -1.50 17.63 -22.49
C ALA A 39 -2.16 16.79 -21.39
N ALA A 40 -3.21 16.04 -21.71
CA ALA A 40 -3.86 15.12 -20.79
C ALA A 40 -2.91 13.99 -20.33
N CYS A 41 -2.15 13.41 -21.25
CA CYS A 41 -1.13 12.38 -20.92
C CYS A 41 -0.04 12.94 -20.01
N VAL A 42 0.47 14.15 -20.32
CA VAL A 42 1.49 14.80 -19.49
C VAL A 42 0.94 15.13 -18.10
N ALA A 43 -0.28 15.62 -18.00
CA ALA A 43 -0.93 15.90 -16.72
C ALA A 43 -1.13 14.63 -15.89
N LEU A 44 -1.51 13.52 -16.53
CA LEU A 44 -1.69 12.23 -15.88
C LEU A 44 -0.35 11.68 -15.36
N LEU A 45 0.69 11.73 -16.18
CA LEU A 45 2.05 11.33 -15.77
C LEU A 45 2.58 12.19 -14.63
N ALA A 46 2.40 13.52 -14.71
CA ALA A 46 2.80 14.44 -13.65
C ALA A 46 2.04 14.16 -12.34
N GLY A 47 0.74 13.87 -12.42
CA GLY A 47 -0.08 13.47 -11.28
C GLY A 47 0.38 12.16 -10.66
N LEU A 48 0.73 11.17 -11.47
CA LEU A 48 1.21 9.86 -11.03
C LEU A 48 2.58 9.96 -10.38
N LEU A 49 3.49 10.74 -10.95
CA LEU A 49 4.80 11.01 -10.35
C LEU A 49 4.67 11.81 -9.04
N SER A 50 3.81 12.80 -9.01
CA SER A 50 3.53 13.58 -7.81
C SER A 50 2.98 12.67 -6.69
N TRP A 51 2.03 11.80 -7.02
CA TRP A 51 1.52 10.83 -6.04
C TRP A 51 2.60 9.83 -5.60
N GLY A 52 3.47 9.37 -6.50
CA GLY A 52 4.58 8.46 -6.19
C GLY A 52 5.58 9.05 -5.19
N VAL A 53 5.82 10.37 -5.26
CA VAL A 53 6.77 11.07 -4.39
C VAL A 53 6.11 11.54 -3.08
N PHE A 54 4.90 12.11 -3.16
CA PHE A 54 4.22 12.72 -2.00
C PHE A 54 3.17 11.80 -1.37
N GLY A 55 2.80 10.72 -2.05
CA GLY A 55 1.92 9.71 -1.49
C GLY A 55 2.58 8.99 -0.31
N THR A 56 1.77 8.43 0.57
CA THR A 56 2.23 7.59 1.67
C THR A 56 1.51 6.25 1.64
N VAL A 57 2.28 5.18 1.70
CA VAL A 57 1.75 3.83 1.93
C VAL A 57 2.11 3.46 3.36
N SER A 58 1.09 3.15 4.16
CA SER A 58 1.29 2.69 5.53
C SER A 58 1.36 1.16 5.55
N THR A 59 2.41 0.64 6.15
CA THR A 59 2.50 -0.77 6.49
C THR A 59 1.95 -0.94 7.91
N SER A 60 1.10 -1.93 8.13
CA SER A 60 0.54 -2.24 9.43
C SER A 60 0.84 -3.67 9.81
N VAL A 61 1.16 -3.86 11.08
CA VAL A 61 1.25 -5.16 11.74
C VAL A 61 -0.09 -5.40 12.43
N SER A 62 -0.68 -6.58 12.24
CA SER A 62 -1.95 -6.95 12.85
C SER A 62 -1.72 -8.11 13.80
N GLY A 63 -2.31 -8.03 14.98
CA GLY A 63 -2.24 -9.07 16.00
C GLY A 63 -3.49 -9.12 16.84
N THR A 64 -3.47 -9.98 17.85
CA THR A 64 -4.51 -10.06 18.85
C THR A 64 -4.00 -9.47 20.16
N GLY A 65 -4.78 -8.57 20.74
CA GLY A 65 -4.49 -7.95 22.03
C GLY A 65 -5.63 -8.18 23.01
N VAL A 66 -5.42 -7.72 24.22
CA VAL A 66 -6.38 -7.78 25.33
C VAL A 66 -6.24 -6.55 26.20
N VAL A 67 -7.28 -6.17 26.90
CA VAL A 67 -7.23 -5.20 27.99
C VAL A 67 -7.25 -5.93 29.32
N GLU A 68 -6.22 -5.74 30.11
CA GLU A 68 -6.08 -6.28 31.45
C GLU A 68 -5.68 -5.16 32.42
N GLY A 69 -6.43 -5.04 33.53
CA GLY A 69 -6.16 -3.99 34.54
C GLY A 69 -6.24 -2.57 33.98
N GLY A 70 -7.08 -2.32 32.98
CA GLY A 70 -7.21 -1.03 32.31
C GLY A 70 -6.08 -0.70 31.33
N GLN A 71 -5.15 -1.61 31.07
CA GLN A 71 -4.08 -1.43 30.11
C GLN A 71 -4.25 -2.37 28.91
N ALA A 72 -4.13 -1.83 27.71
CA ALA A 72 -4.15 -2.63 26.51
C ALA A 72 -2.76 -3.25 26.27
N LEU A 73 -2.72 -4.56 26.00
CA LEU A 73 -1.54 -5.37 25.75
C LEU A 73 -1.73 -6.16 24.45
N CYS A 74 -0.62 -6.45 23.79
CA CYS A 74 -0.58 -7.33 22.63
C CYS A 74 0.70 -8.17 22.72
N PHE A 75 0.66 -9.38 22.17
CA PHE A 75 1.81 -10.28 22.08
C PHE A 75 2.11 -10.54 20.61
N LEU A 76 3.33 -10.21 20.19
CA LEU A 76 3.74 -10.28 18.80
C LEU A 76 5.02 -11.12 18.64
N PRO A 77 5.18 -11.80 17.50
CA PRO A 77 6.42 -12.53 17.20
C PRO A 77 7.57 -11.56 16.89
N ALA A 78 8.81 -12.08 16.94
CA ALA A 78 10.03 -11.29 16.84
C ALA A 78 10.16 -10.50 15.51
N ASP A 79 9.73 -11.07 14.41
CA ASP A 79 9.79 -10.46 13.09
C ASP A 79 8.85 -9.26 12.91
N GLU A 80 7.74 -9.26 13.61
CA GLU A 80 6.79 -8.15 13.65
C GLU A 80 7.25 -7.04 14.58
N VAL A 81 7.73 -7.41 15.77
CA VAL A 81 8.24 -6.47 16.78
C VAL A 81 9.44 -5.68 16.29
N ALA A 82 10.31 -6.28 15.46
CA ALA A 82 11.49 -5.61 14.92
C ALA A 82 11.15 -4.35 14.07
N ARG A 83 9.90 -4.21 13.65
CA ARG A 83 9.40 -3.08 12.85
C ARG A 83 8.66 -2.03 13.69
N LEU A 84 8.46 -2.29 14.98
CA LEU A 84 7.69 -1.42 15.87
C LEU A 84 8.59 -0.40 16.55
N HIS A 85 8.03 0.78 16.74
CA HIS A 85 8.67 1.85 17.51
C HIS A 85 7.72 2.40 18.57
N VAL A 86 8.26 2.79 19.68
CA VAL A 86 7.51 3.51 20.71
C VAL A 86 6.96 4.80 20.12
N GLY A 87 5.66 5.02 20.29
CA GLY A 87 4.93 6.14 19.71
C GLY A 87 4.17 5.82 18.43
N ASP A 88 4.33 4.63 17.84
CA ASP A 88 3.55 4.20 16.67
C ASP A 88 2.06 4.21 16.96
N ALA A 89 1.28 4.61 15.96
CA ALA A 89 -0.17 4.63 16.09
C ALA A 89 -0.75 3.22 16.01
N ALA A 90 -1.57 2.87 16.98
CA ALA A 90 -2.25 1.58 17.04
C ALA A 90 -3.77 1.74 17.10
N TYR A 91 -4.49 0.81 16.50
CA TYR A 91 -5.93 0.66 16.65
C TYR A 91 -6.20 -0.64 17.38
N VAL A 92 -6.76 -0.55 18.58
CA VAL A 92 -7.09 -1.69 19.43
C VAL A 92 -8.61 -1.72 19.62
N GLY A 93 -9.26 -2.76 19.11
CA GLY A 93 -10.71 -2.88 19.18
C GLY A 93 -11.49 -1.69 18.58
N GLY A 94 -10.86 -0.91 17.68
CA GLY A 94 -11.43 0.29 17.04
C GLY A 94 -11.08 1.62 17.72
N GLU A 95 -10.49 1.61 18.93
CA GLU A 95 -9.99 2.82 19.59
C GLU A 95 -8.53 3.09 19.17
N GLN A 96 -8.21 4.37 19.02
CA GLN A 96 -6.87 4.80 18.64
C GLN A 96 -5.99 4.98 19.87
N LEU A 97 -4.95 4.17 19.96
CA LEU A 97 -3.94 4.19 21.02
C LEU A 97 -2.56 4.44 20.41
N LYS A 98 -1.51 4.45 21.24
CA LYS A 98 -0.12 4.51 20.81
C LYS A 98 0.69 3.41 21.48
N VAL A 99 1.72 2.93 20.80
CA VAL A 99 2.69 2.03 21.41
C VAL A 99 3.43 2.78 22.53
N ALA A 100 3.25 2.34 23.77
CA ALA A 100 3.90 2.92 24.94
C ALA A 100 5.26 2.27 25.20
N ASP A 101 5.31 0.94 25.15
CA ASP A 101 6.51 0.18 25.41
C ASP A 101 6.49 -1.15 24.65
N VAL A 102 7.66 -1.60 24.27
CA VAL A 102 7.91 -2.89 23.62
C VAL A 102 8.96 -3.62 24.45
N SER A 103 8.62 -4.82 24.93
CA SER A 103 9.53 -5.62 25.73
C SER A 103 10.79 -5.99 24.94
N ASP A 104 11.96 -5.76 25.53
CA ASP A 104 13.25 -6.15 24.93
C ASP A 104 13.51 -7.67 25.03
N VAL A 105 12.78 -8.36 25.89
CA VAL A 105 12.93 -9.81 26.14
C VAL A 105 11.66 -10.52 25.76
N PRO A 106 11.76 -11.60 24.97
CA PRO A 106 10.60 -12.42 24.66
C PRO A 106 10.11 -13.14 25.92
N LEU A 107 8.81 -13.23 26.06
CA LEU A 107 8.13 -13.97 27.13
C LEU A 107 7.71 -15.33 26.63
N SER A 108 7.92 -16.36 27.47
CA SER A 108 7.34 -17.67 27.23
C SER A 108 5.84 -17.68 27.54
N ARG A 109 5.11 -18.67 27.07
CA ARG A 109 3.67 -18.84 27.40
C ARG A 109 3.43 -18.89 28.91
N GLN A 110 4.35 -19.47 29.67
CA GLN A 110 4.23 -19.58 31.12
C GLN A 110 4.39 -18.22 31.80
N GLU A 111 5.35 -17.40 31.37
CA GLU A 111 5.53 -16.05 31.88
C GLU A 111 4.39 -15.12 31.46
N ALA A 112 3.85 -15.30 30.24
CA ALA A 112 2.69 -14.54 29.79
C ALA A 112 1.43 -14.85 30.60
N SER A 113 1.31 -16.05 31.16
CA SER A 113 0.20 -16.42 32.04
C SER A 113 0.18 -15.64 33.36
N GLU A 114 1.29 -15.00 33.75
CA GLU A 114 1.34 -14.10 34.91
C GLU A 114 0.67 -12.75 34.64
N TYR A 115 0.58 -12.36 33.35
CA TYR A 115 -0.03 -11.10 32.92
C TYR A 115 -1.47 -11.27 32.45
N LEU A 116 -1.89 -12.51 32.18
CA LEU A 116 -3.21 -12.82 31.60
C LEU A 116 -4.06 -13.60 32.61
N SER A 117 -5.30 -13.19 32.75
CA SER A 117 -6.25 -13.80 33.74
C SER A 117 -6.74 -15.19 33.35
N SER A 118 -6.42 -15.68 32.14
CA SER A 118 -6.98 -16.94 31.62
C SER A 118 -6.02 -17.68 30.68
N ASP A 119 -5.92 -18.99 30.85
CA ASP A 119 -5.19 -19.89 29.91
C ASP A 119 -5.71 -19.82 28.48
N TYR A 120 -7.00 -19.51 28.30
CA TYR A 120 -7.58 -19.27 26.99
C TYR A 120 -6.96 -18.05 26.30
N LEU A 121 -6.75 -16.97 27.05
CA LEU A 121 -6.09 -15.76 26.52
C LEU A 121 -4.67 -16.06 26.11
N VAL A 122 -3.92 -16.79 26.92
CA VAL A 122 -2.55 -17.21 26.59
C VAL A 122 -2.50 -17.98 25.27
N ALA A 123 -3.42 -18.93 25.09
CA ALA A 123 -3.49 -19.75 23.88
C ALA A 123 -3.93 -18.93 22.63
N SER A 124 -4.77 -17.91 22.81
CA SER A 124 -5.29 -17.11 21.72
C SER A 124 -4.38 -15.95 21.32
N LEU A 125 -3.53 -15.46 22.23
CA LEU A 125 -2.66 -14.31 22.03
C LEU A 125 -1.23 -14.69 21.61
N ILE A 126 -0.78 -15.89 21.96
CA ILE A 126 0.60 -16.35 21.69
C ILE A 126 0.56 -17.52 20.71
N GLU A 127 0.85 -17.24 19.45
CA GLU A 127 0.87 -18.26 18.38
C GLU A 127 2.09 -19.20 18.44
N GLY A 128 3.17 -18.82 19.09
CA GLY A 128 4.42 -19.57 19.21
C GLY A 128 4.73 -20.00 20.63
N ASP A 129 5.99 -20.36 20.88
CA ASP A 129 6.52 -20.64 22.22
C ASP A 129 6.96 -19.37 22.95
N TRP A 130 7.24 -18.32 22.18
CA TRP A 130 7.77 -17.03 22.64
C TRP A 130 7.07 -15.89 21.92
N ALA A 131 6.77 -14.82 22.64
CA ALA A 131 6.23 -13.59 22.10
C ALA A 131 6.76 -12.38 22.85
N TYR A 132 6.79 -11.24 22.19
CA TYR A 132 7.15 -9.96 22.82
C TYR A 132 5.89 -9.23 23.27
N LYS A 133 5.90 -8.74 24.50
CA LYS A 133 4.81 -7.94 25.03
C LYS A 133 4.92 -6.51 24.52
N VAL A 134 3.85 -6.02 23.96
CA VAL A 134 3.65 -4.63 23.54
C VAL A 134 2.56 -4.02 24.38
N THR A 135 2.82 -2.88 25.00
CA THR A 135 1.84 -2.12 25.79
C THR A 135 1.43 -0.87 25.06
N PHE A 136 0.19 -0.46 25.27
CA PHE A 136 -0.35 0.73 24.62
C PHE A 136 -0.71 1.79 25.65
N ASP A 137 -0.49 3.05 25.28
CA ASP A 137 -0.90 4.23 26.01
C ASP A 137 -2.13 4.85 25.35
N GLY A 138 -3.08 5.23 26.17
CA GLY A 138 -4.33 5.85 25.74
C GLY A 138 -5.53 5.41 26.60
N ASP A 139 -6.69 5.89 26.24
CA ASP A 139 -7.94 5.60 26.97
C ASP A 139 -8.52 4.22 26.54
N ALA A 140 -8.16 3.19 27.28
CA ALA A 140 -8.69 1.83 27.10
C ALA A 140 -10.02 1.59 27.83
N SER A 141 -10.60 2.59 28.52
CA SER A 141 -11.81 2.43 29.36
C SER A 141 -13.07 2.02 28.59
N LYS A 142 -13.08 2.25 27.28
CA LYS A 142 -14.17 1.85 26.40
C LYS A 142 -14.06 0.44 25.87
N LEU A 143 -12.89 -0.19 26.05
CA LEU A 143 -12.63 -1.54 25.58
C LEU A 143 -13.03 -2.57 26.63
N ALA A 144 -13.51 -3.73 26.17
CA ALA A 144 -13.89 -4.80 27.08
C ALA A 144 -12.64 -5.47 27.68
N GLU A 145 -12.60 -5.59 29.00
CA GLU A 145 -11.52 -6.29 29.70
C GLU A 145 -11.62 -7.81 29.50
N GLY A 146 -10.48 -8.48 29.43
CA GLY A 146 -10.39 -9.93 29.36
C GLY A 146 -10.91 -10.56 28.05
N VAL A 147 -11.14 -9.76 27.02
CA VAL A 147 -11.63 -10.23 25.71
C VAL A 147 -10.56 -10.02 24.65
N PRO A 148 -10.27 -11.02 23.80
CA PRO A 148 -9.37 -10.85 22.65
C PRO A 148 -9.91 -9.77 21.70
N LEU A 149 -9.06 -8.81 21.36
CA LEU A 149 -9.36 -7.68 20.49
C LEU A 149 -8.38 -7.66 19.32
N THR A 150 -8.86 -7.25 18.15
CA THR A 150 -7.97 -7.04 17.02
C THR A 150 -7.13 -5.79 17.23
N VAL A 151 -5.82 -5.93 17.08
CA VAL A 151 -4.84 -4.85 17.12
C VAL A 151 -4.27 -4.65 15.74
N SER A 152 -4.17 -3.39 15.30
CA SER A 152 -3.48 -3.01 14.08
C SER A 152 -2.56 -1.84 14.38
N ILE A 153 -1.26 -2.04 14.24
CA ILE A 153 -0.23 -1.05 14.52
C ILE A 153 0.34 -0.55 13.21
N THR A 154 0.32 0.75 12.99
CA THR A 154 0.92 1.36 11.80
C THR A 154 2.40 1.61 12.06
N THR A 155 3.27 0.82 11.43
CA THR A 155 4.72 0.81 11.69
C THR A 155 5.50 1.78 10.83
N GLU A 156 5.21 1.84 9.54
CA GLU A 156 5.95 2.67 8.59
C GLU A 156 5.02 3.41 7.65
N ARG A 157 5.44 4.63 7.31
CA ARG A 157 4.85 5.43 6.24
C ARG A 157 5.94 5.68 5.20
N VAL A 158 5.93 4.87 4.14
CA VAL A 158 6.90 4.99 3.06
C VAL A 158 6.26 5.62 1.83
N ALA A 159 7.04 6.39 1.10
CA ALA A 159 6.60 6.89 -0.20
C ALA A 159 6.56 5.71 -1.20
N PRO A 160 5.53 5.62 -2.08
CA PRO A 160 5.43 4.54 -3.05
C PRO A 160 6.69 4.38 -3.92
N ILE A 161 7.39 5.47 -4.19
CA ILE A 161 8.60 5.47 -5.01
C ILE A 161 9.78 4.72 -4.34
N SER A 162 9.87 4.73 -3.00
CA SER A 162 10.94 4.00 -2.28
C SER A 162 10.79 2.49 -2.41
N LEU A 163 9.55 1.99 -2.51
CA LEU A 163 9.28 0.56 -2.75
C LEU A 163 9.76 0.09 -4.13
N ILE A 164 9.80 1.00 -5.11
CA ILE A 164 10.25 0.68 -6.48
C ILE A 164 11.78 0.78 -6.57
N LEU A 165 12.39 1.72 -5.86
CA LEU A 165 13.84 1.94 -5.88
C LEU A 165 14.61 1.00 -4.94
N GLY A 166 13.94 0.30 -4.04
CA GLY A 166 14.56 -0.70 -3.15
C GLY A 166 15.47 -0.10 -2.07
N GLU A 167 15.21 1.16 -1.67
CA GLU A 167 15.89 1.81 -0.54
C GLU A 167 15.06 1.72 0.74
#